data_0462d279df81c73b0bf62b1e48ee1674
#
_entry.id   0462d279df81c73b0bf62b1e48ee1674
#
_cell.length_a   1.000
_cell.length_b   1.000
_cell.length_c   1.000
_cell.angle_alpha   90.00
_cell.angle_beta   90.00
_cell.angle_gamma   90.00
#
_symmetry.space_group_name_H-M   'P 1'
#
loop_
_entity.id
_entity.type
_entity.pdbx_description
1 polymer ?
#
loop_
_entity_poly.entity_id
_entity_poly.type
_entity_poly.pdbx_seq_one_letter_code
_entity_poly.pdbx_strand_id
1 'polypeptide(L)'
;NGQWVADLATAFGQKYAEINTWRNAQENANYVFQFNGHNWDYGKLTQDRLSLSVQMAKAGKLPDGFIWTDADNNDIPMTADELLSLSDAIDQVMFTKGLQIHMRQREMKEEVGKLTDAQAVLDYVVSWPDGR
;
A
#
# COMPACT_ATOMS: atom_id res chain seq x y z
N ASN A 1 9.47 43.62 0.76
CA ASN A 1 9.47 43.31 2.15
C ASN A 1 9.40 41.81 2.37
N GLY A 2 9.57 41.37 3.58
CA GLY A 2 9.74 39.98 3.91
C GLY A 2 8.51 39.09 3.79
N GLN A 3 7.39 39.60 3.35
CA GLN A 3 6.15 38.83 3.30
C GLN A 3 6.20 37.62 2.36
N TRP A 4 7.16 37.60 1.47
CA TRP A 4 7.30 36.47 0.56
C TRP A 4 8.25 35.41 1.08
N VAL A 5 8.82 35.61 2.25
CA VAL A 5 9.55 34.55 2.93
C VAL A 5 8.50 33.56 3.45
N ALA A 6 8.58 32.32 2.97
CA ALA A 6 7.66 31.28 3.43
C ALA A 6 7.80 31.12 4.93
N ASP A 7 6.66 31.10 5.63
CA ASP A 7 6.64 30.81 7.04
C ASP A 7 6.99 29.34 7.25
N LEU A 8 7.96 29.06 8.10
CA LEU A 8 8.42 27.71 8.36
C LEU A 8 7.27 26.82 8.90
N ALA A 9 6.46 27.36 9.81
CA ALA A 9 5.32 26.61 10.34
C ALA A 9 4.31 26.25 9.26
N THR A 10 4.03 27.18 8.35
CA THR A 10 3.13 26.94 7.21
C THR A 10 3.73 25.90 6.28
N ALA A 11 5.02 25.98 5.98
CA ALA A 11 5.70 25.00 5.13
C ALA A 11 5.64 23.61 5.74
N PHE A 12 5.87 23.46 7.05
CA PHE A 12 5.72 22.18 7.74
C PHE A 12 4.30 21.63 7.61
N GLY A 13 3.28 22.47 7.83
CA GLY A 13 1.88 22.06 7.72
C GLY A 13 1.56 21.53 6.33
N GLN A 14 1.99 22.22 5.30
CA GLN A 14 1.78 21.81 3.91
C GLN A 14 2.50 20.51 3.59
N LYS A 15 3.75 20.38 4.03
CA LYS A 15 4.55 19.18 3.75
C LYS A 15 4.02 17.98 4.50
N TYR A 16 3.64 18.14 5.76
CA TYR A 16 3.05 17.04 6.53
C TYR A 16 1.72 16.58 5.92
N ALA A 17 0.91 17.50 5.40
CA ALA A 17 -0.31 17.15 4.68
C ALA A 17 0.01 16.37 3.40
N GLU A 18 1.04 16.77 2.68
CA GLU A 18 1.50 16.06 1.48
C GLU A 18 1.97 14.64 1.82
N ILE A 19 2.71 14.47 2.90
CA ILE A 19 3.17 13.16 3.38
C ILE A 19 1.97 12.27 3.75
N ASN A 20 0.98 12.82 4.42
CA ASN A 20 -0.24 12.07 4.77
C ASN A 20 -1.03 11.67 3.52
N THR A 21 -1.10 12.53 2.51
CA THR A 21 -1.73 12.23 1.22
C THR A 21 -0.98 11.11 0.51
N TRP A 22 0.36 11.16 0.53
CA TRP A 22 1.20 10.09 -0.02
C TRP A 22 0.89 8.74 0.67
N ARG A 23 0.83 8.75 2.00
CA ARG A 23 0.50 7.53 2.77
C ARG A 23 -0.84 6.96 2.35
N ASN A 24 -1.88 7.80 2.27
CA ASN A 24 -3.21 7.36 1.88
C ASN A 24 -3.22 6.77 0.48
N ALA A 25 -2.48 7.40 -0.45
CA ALA A 25 -2.35 6.90 -1.80
C ALA A 25 -1.68 5.52 -1.83
N GLN A 26 -0.61 5.33 -1.03
CA GLN A 26 0.07 4.04 -0.96
C GLN A 26 -0.80 2.96 -0.34
N GLU A 27 -1.55 3.29 0.71
CA GLU A 27 -2.44 2.33 1.37
C GLU A 27 -3.60 1.88 0.48
N ASN A 28 -4.01 2.71 -0.47
CA ASN A 28 -5.10 2.40 -1.40
C ASN A 28 -4.61 1.92 -2.78
N ALA A 29 -3.30 1.86 -2.98
CA ALA A 29 -2.74 1.40 -4.25
C ALA A 29 -2.87 -0.10 -4.38
N ASN A 30 -2.88 -0.56 -5.64
CA ASN A 30 -2.81 -1.98 -5.97
C ASN A 30 -1.35 -2.36 -6.22
N TYR A 31 -0.93 -3.48 -5.67
CA TYR A 31 0.43 -3.99 -5.80
C TYR A 31 0.38 -5.40 -6.36
N VAL A 32 1.55 -5.91 -6.78
CA VAL A 32 1.69 -7.25 -7.33
C VAL A 32 2.81 -7.97 -6.59
N PHE A 33 2.62 -9.26 -6.32
CA PHE A 33 3.65 -10.13 -5.75
C PHE A 33 3.60 -11.49 -6.40
N GLN A 34 4.70 -12.24 -6.30
CA GLN A 34 4.79 -13.59 -6.84
C GLN A 34 4.45 -14.62 -5.76
N PHE A 35 3.61 -15.59 -6.12
CA PHE A 35 3.25 -16.70 -5.26
C PHE A 35 2.82 -17.88 -6.12
N ASN A 36 3.35 -19.07 -5.83
CA ASN A 36 3.04 -20.30 -6.58
C ASN A 36 3.22 -20.17 -8.10
N GLY A 37 4.27 -19.47 -8.52
CA GLY A 37 4.60 -19.34 -9.93
C GLY A 37 3.73 -18.35 -10.71
N HIS A 38 2.88 -17.61 -10.04
CA HIS A 38 2.02 -16.59 -10.64
C HIS A 38 2.25 -15.23 -9.98
N ASN A 39 1.88 -14.17 -10.70
CA ASN A 39 1.82 -12.82 -10.16
C ASN A 39 0.40 -12.56 -9.68
N TRP A 40 0.26 -12.05 -8.47
CA TRP A 40 -1.05 -11.79 -7.86
C TRP A 40 -1.17 -10.34 -7.43
N ASP A 41 -2.34 -9.77 -7.67
CA ASP A 41 -2.68 -8.46 -7.15
C ASP A 41 -2.91 -8.54 -5.64
N TYR A 42 -2.49 -7.51 -4.92
CA TYR A 42 -2.87 -7.35 -3.53
C TYR A 42 -3.10 -5.87 -3.20
N GLY A 43 -3.94 -5.64 -2.22
CA GLY A 43 -4.37 -4.31 -1.79
C GLY A 43 -5.74 -4.42 -1.16
N LYS A 44 -6.28 -3.29 -0.70
CA LYS A 44 -7.58 -3.30 0.00
C LYS A 44 -8.71 -3.82 -0.86
N LEU A 45 -8.75 -3.42 -2.12
CA LEU A 45 -9.82 -3.85 -3.04
C LEU A 45 -9.76 -5.35 -3.29
N THR A 46 -8.57 -5.89 -3.52
CA THR A 46 -8.38 -7.33 -3.71
C THR A 46 -8.79 -8.09 -2.45
N GLN A 47 -8.38 -7.60 -1.28
CA GLN A 47 -8.74 -8.22 0.00
C GLN A 47 -10.25 -8.25 0.19
N ASP A 48 -10.94 -7.15 -0.13
CA ASP A 48 -12.41 -7.09 -0.03
C ASP A 48 -13.08 -8.10 -0.94
N ARG A 49 -12.61 -8.21 -2.20
CA ARG A 49 -13.15 -9.18 -3.16
C ARG A 49 -12.89 -10.62 -2.72
N LEU A 50 -11.73 -10.86 -2.16
CA LEU A 50 -11.32 -12.21 -1.74
C LEU A 50 -12.04 -12.66 -0.48
N SER A 51 -12.46 -11.74 0.37
CA SER A 51 -13.01 -12.00 1.70
C SER A 51 -14.20 -12.96 1.65
N LEU A 52 -15.16 -12.72 0.76
CA LEU A 52 -16.35 -13.59 0.65
C LEU A 52 -15.98 -14.97 0.14
N SER A 53 -15.08 -15.04 -0.84
CA SER A 53 -14.60 -16.33 -1.37
C SER A 53 -13.89 -17.14 -0.29
N VAL A 54 -13.11 -16.47 0.57
CA VAL A 54 -12.45 -17.10 1.71
C VAL A 54 -13.47 -17.66 2.69
N GLN A 55 -14.53 -16.91 2.98
CA GLN A 55 -15.61 -17.39 3.84
C GLN A 55 -16.27 -18.65 3.27
N MET A 56 -16.50 -18.68 1.97
CA MET A 56 -17.08 -19.86 1.30
C MET A 56 -16.12 -21.04 1.36
N ALA A 57 -14.83 -20.80 1.16
CA ALA A 57 -13.80 -21.87 1.26
C ALA A 57 -13.76 -22.45 2.66
N LYS A 58 -13.78 -21.63 3.71
CA LYS A 58 -13.77 -22.06 5.10
C LYS A 58 -15.04 -22.83 5.47
N ALA A 59 -16.16 -22.49 4.88
CA ALA A 59 -17.44 -23.15 5.11
C ALA A 59 -17.61 -24.43 4.30
N GLY A 60 -16.64 -24.78 3.44
CA GLY A 60 -16.76 -25.94 2.55
C GLY A 60 -17.76 -25.75 1.42
N LYS A 61 -18.04 -24.49 1.05
CA LYS A 61 -19.07 -24.14 0.06
C LYS A 61 -18.49 -23.54 -1.23
N LEU A 62 -17.17 -23.61 -1.39
CA LEU A 62 -16.56 -23.10 -2.63
C LEU A 62 -16.99 -24.01 -3.79
N PRO A 63 -17.53 -23.47 -4.90
CA PRO A 63 -17.98 -24.31 -6.00
C PRO A 63 -16.81 -24.99 -6.71
N ASP A 64 -17.09 -26.18 -7.27
CA ASP A 64 -16.13 -26.86 -8.13
C ASP A 64 -15.82 -25.99 -9.34
N GLY A 65 -14.55 -26.00 -9.76
CA GLY A 65 -14.14 -25.19 -10.90
C GLY A 65 -13.96 -23.71 -10.56
N PHE A 66 -13.91 -23.37 -9.28
CA PHE A 66 -13.64 -22.00 -8.85
C PHE A 66 -12.30 -21.52 -9.39
N ILE A 67 -12.26 -20.30 -9.90
CA ILE A 67 -11.06 -19.66 -10.39
C ILE A 67 -10.81 -18.34 -9.68
N TRP A 68 -9.54 -17.94 -9.61
CA TRP A 68 -9.15 -16.59 -9.22
C TRP A 68 -8.23 -16.04 -10.30
N THR A 69 -8.48 -14.83 -10.74
CA THR A 69 -7.70 -14.21 -11.83
C THR A 69 -6.43 -13.61 -11.27
N ASP A 70 -5.28 -13.96 -11.85
CA ASP A 70 -4.00 -13.43 -11.43
C ASP A 70 -3.75 -12.03 -12.02
N ALA A 71 -2.61 -11.43 -11.68
CA ALA A 71 -2.27 -10.08 -12.12
C ALA A 71 -2.01 -9.99 -13.64
N ASP A 72 -1.73 -11.11 -14.27
CA ASP A 72 -1.51 -11.21 -15.72
C ASP A 72 -2.81 -11.56 -16.47
N ASN A 73 -3.94 -11.48 -15.79
CA ASN A 73 -5.27 -11.73 -16.32
C ASN A 73 -5.48 -13.19 -16.75
N ASN A 74 -4.82 -14.11 -16.07
CA ASN A 74 -5.05 -15.54 -16.25
C ASN A 74 -5.99 -16.07 -15.18
N ASP A 75 -6.96 -16.87 -15.59
CA ASP A 75 -7.88 -17.53 -14.66
C ASP A 75 -7.24 -18.81 -14.13
N ILE A 76 -6.95 -18.80 -12.83
CA ILE A 76 -6.24 -19.90 -12.18
C ILE A 76 -7.24 -20.74 -11.39
N PRO A 77 -7.43 -22.02 -11.73
CA PRO A 77 -8.28 -22.90 -10.93
C PRO A 77 -7.72 -23.07 -9.53
N MET A 78 -8.60 -23.01 -8.55
CA MET A 78 -8.20 -23.11 -7.14
C MET A 78 -9.13 -24.02 -6.35
N THR A 79 -8.51 -24.87 -5.55
CA THR A 79 -9.22 -25.57 -4.46
C THR A 79 -9.39 -24.62 -3.29
N ALA A 80 -10.22 -25.02 -2.32
CA ALA A 80 -10.38 -24.24 -1.09
C ALA A 80 -9.05 -24.03 -0.38
N ASP A 81 -8.23 -25.07 -0.27
CA ASP A 81 -6.93 -24.98 0.40
C ASP A 81 -5.98 -24.04 -0.34
N GLU A 82 -5.97 -24.11 -1.67
CA GLU A 82 -5.15 -23.19 -2.47
C GLU A 82 -5.59 -21.74 -2.31
N LEU A 83 -6.89 -21.48 -2.27
CA LEU A 83 -7.43 -20.15 -2.07
C LEU A 83 -7.08 -19.62 -0.68
N LEU A 84 -7.18 -20.45 0.36
CA LEU A 84 -6.82 -20.07 1.72
C LEU A 84 -5.31 -19.77 1.83
N SER A 85 -4.48 -20.55 1.16
CA SER A 85 -3.03 -20.29 1.13
C SER A 85 -2.72 -18.96 0.43
N LEU A 86 -3.38 -18.66 -0.67
CA LEU A 86 -3.23 -17.38 -1.36
C LEU A 86 -3.67 -16.23 -0.47
N SER A 87 -4.81 -16.37 0.19
CA SER A 87 -5.34 -15.35 1.10
C SER A 87 -4.36 -15.06 2.24
N ASP A 88 -3.78 -16.09 2.84
CA ASP A 88 -2.79 -15.93 3.90
C ASP A 88 -1.54 -15.20 3.37
N ALA A 89 -1.09 -15.55 2.18
CA ALA A 89 0.05 -14.89 1.55
C ALA A 89 -0.24 -13.41 1.27
N ILE A 90 -1.45 -13.10 0.80
CA ILE A 90 -1.89 -11.72 0.57
C ILE A 90 -1.91 -10.95 1.88
N ASP A 91 -2.46 -11.53 2.95
CA ASP A 91 -2.49 -10.88 4.26
C ASP A 91 -1.08 -10.55 4.76
N GLN A 92 -0.13 -11.46 4.56
CA GLN A 92 1.26 -11.24 4.96
C GLN A 92 1.91 -10.09 4.18
N VAL A 93 1.76 -10.07 2.86
CA VAL A 93 2.36 -8.99 2.05
C VAL A 93 1.67 -7.65 2.30
N MET A 94 0.36 -7.65 2.58
CA MET A 94 -0.36 -6.43 2.97
C MET A 94 0.13 -5.90 4.30
N PHE A 95 0.32 -6.78 5.28
CA PHE A 95 0.87 -6.37 6.58
C PHE A 95 2.26 -5.76 6.42
N THR A 96 3.13 -6.44 5.66
CA THR A 96 4.50 -5.97 5.43
C THR A 96 4.49 -4.62 4.70
N LYS A 97 3.67 -4.49 3.65
CA LYS A 97 3.56 -3.24 2.90
C LYS A 97 3.03 -2.11 3.78
N GLY A 98 2.01 -2.38 4.57
CA GLY A 98 1.44 -1.40 5.50
C GLY A 98 2.47 -0.90 6.50
N LEU A 99 3.30 -1.82 7.03
CA LEU A 99 4.39 -1.46 7.93
C LEU A 99 5.43 -0.59 7.22
N GLN A 100 5.83 -0.96 6.01
CA GLN A 100 6.79 -0.18 5.21
C GLN A 100 6.27 1.24 4.95
N ILE A 101 4.98 1.37 4.59
CA ILE A 101 4.35 2.67 4.35
C ILE A 101 4.40 3.51 5.63
N HIS A 102 4.02 2.92 6.76
CA HIS A 102 4.03 3.62 8.04
C HIS A 102 5.44 4.09 8.42
N MET A 103 6.41 3.21 8.31
CA MET A 103 7.81 3.53 8.64
C MET A 103 8.34 4.64 7.74
N ARG A 104 8.03 4.60 6.44
CA ARG A 104 8.46 5.64 5.50
C ARG A 104 7.79 6.98 5.81
N GLN A 105 6.51 6.97 6.16
CA GLN A 105 5.81 8.18 6.58
C GLN A 105 6.51 8.83 7.79
N ARG A 106 6.83 8.03 8.79
CA ARG A 106 7.50 8.53 10.00
C ARG A 106 8.89 9.06 9.67
N GLU A 107 9.63 8.36 8.83
CA GLU A 107 10.97 8.78 8.39
C GLU A 107 10.92 10.12 7.67
N MET A 108 9.97 10.29 6.75
CA MET A 108 9.82 11.55 6.02
C MET A 108 9.46 12.70 6.97
N LYS A 109 8.54 12.48 7.91
CA LYS A 109 8.16 13.52 8.88
C LYS A 109 9.35 13.89 9.78
N GLU A 110 10.16 12.92 10.15
CA GLU A 110 11.36 13.18 10.95
C GLU A 110 12.40 13.95 10.15
N GLU A 111 12.65 13.55 8.91
CA GLU A 111 13.61 14.25 8.03
C GLU A 111 13.18 15.68 7.78
N VAL A 112 11.90 15.91 7.48
CA VAL A 112 11.35 17.24 7.28
C VAL A 112 11.46 18.06 8.56
N GLY A 113 11.17 17.45 9.71
CA GLY A 113 11.21 18.15 10.99
C GLY A 113 12.58 18.68 11.39
N LYS A 114 13.65 18.17 10.78
CA LYS A 114 15.02 18.64 11.02
C LYS A 114 15.43 19.81 10.14
N LEU A 115 14.62 20.14 9.14
CA LEU A 115 14.92 21.24 8.23
C LEU A 115 14.60 22.57 8.91
N THR A 116 15.45 23.56 8.66
CA THR A 116 15.36 24.87 9.31
C THR A 116 15.00 26.00 8.36
N ASP A 117 14.86 25.70 7.07
CA ASP A 117 14.54 26.66 6.04
C ASP A 117 13.22 26.26 5.36
N ALA A 118 12.28 27.20 5.28
CA ALA A 118 10.97 26.95 4.69
C ALA A 118 11.07 26.45 3.24
N GLN A 119 11.98 26.99 2.45
CA GLN A 119 12.15 26.55 1.06
C GLN A 119 12.65 25.11 1.00
N ALA A 120 13.57 24.72 1.88
CA ALA A 120 14.05 23.34 1.96
C ALA A 120 12.91 22.38 2.31
N VAL A 121 12.01 22.79 3.21
CA VAL A 121 10.82 22.00 3.56
C VAL A 121 9.94 21.81 2.33
N LEU A 122 9.63 22.89 1.62
CA LEU A 122 8.77 22.82 0.44
C LEU A 122 9.41 22.02 -0.69
N ASP A 123 10.74 22.04 -0.81
CA ASP A 123 11.48 21.30 -1.84
C ASP A 123 11.68 19.82 -1.52
N TYR A 124 11.41 19.41 -0.29
CA TYR A 124 11.56 18.01 0.10
C TYR A 124 10.64 17.11 -0.75
N VAL A 125 11.21 16.06 -1.32
CA VAL A 125 10.49 15.15 -2.22
C VAL A 125 9.82 14.04 -1.40
N VAL A 126 8.50 13.98 -1.48
CA VAL A 126 7.71 12.96 -0.79
C VAL A 126 7.59 11.73 -1.70
N SER A 127 8.28 10.66 -1.34
CA SER A 127 8.37 9.44 -2.16
C SER A 127 8.96 8.31 -1.33
N TRP A 128 9.01 7.11 -1.90
CA TRP A 128 9.82 6.03 -1.35
C TRP A 128 11.29 6.44 -1.35
N PRO A 129 12.14 5.81 -0.51
CA PRO A 129 13.57 6.21 -0.41
C PRO A 129 14.32 6.15 -1.73
N ASP A 130 13.88 5.31 -2.67
CA ASP A 130 14.49 5.17 -3.98
C ASP A 130 13.86 6.08 -5.04
N GLY A 131 13.01 7.02 -4.63
CA GLY A 131 12.40 7.99 -5.54
C GLY A 131 11.15 7.50 -6.26
N ARG A 132 10.61 6.36 -5.90
CA ARG A 132 9.39 5.83 -6.53
C ARG A 132 8.15 6.62 -6.15
#